data_14608ef4de9c6dcdb447a5f6c0a947fe
#
_entry.id   14608ef4de9c6dcdb447a5f6c0a947fe
#
_cell.length_a   1.000
_cell.length_b   1.000
_cell.length_c   1.000
_cell.angle_alpha   90.00
_cell.angle_beta   90.00
_cell.angle_gamma   90.00
#
_symmetry.space_group_name_H-M   'P 1'
#
loop_
_entity.id
_entity.type
_entity.pdbx_description
1 polymer ?
#
loop_
_entity_poly.entity_id
_entity_poly.type
_entity_poly.pdbx_seq_one_letter_code
_entity_poly.pdbx_strand_id
1 'polypeptide(L)'
;MSMEELNAQIYICKKCRLWQGAKHGVPGEGPSNAKVMFVGQNPGADEDELGRPFIGRAGKYLTKTLLEYGIKREEIFITNIVKHVSPQNRKPIDDEVRACLPYLVTQIKFVKPKIIVLLGASAKKTPRIEGIEYTQVIHPSAAMRFTKMREKFRQQIAELANRLQQN
;
A
#
# COMPACT_ATOMS: atom_id res chain seq x y z
N MET A 1 9.62 -20.12 -2.67
CA MET A 1 9.43 -19.16 -1.55
C MET A 1 7.95 -18.99 -1.28
N SER A 2 7.56 -18.95 -0.02
CA SER A 2 6.16 -18.65 0.37
C SER A 2 6.01 -17.19 0.72
N MET A 3 4.75 -16.76 0.85
CA MET A 3 4.45 -15.39 1.32
C MET A 3 4.98 -15.19 2.74
N GLU A 4 4.90 -16.20 3.61
CA GLU A 4 5.43 -16.14 4.97
C GLU A 4 6.94 -15.93 4.98
N GLU A 5 7.66 -16.63 4.10
CA GLU A 5 9.10 -16.45 3.97
C GLU A 5 9.46 -15.05 3.47
N LEU A 6 8.70 -14.55 2.50
CA LEU A 6 8.88 -13.18 1.99
C LEU A 6 8.63 -12.16 3.11
N ASN A 7 7.57 -12.32 3.87
CA ASN A 7 7.24 -11.45 4.99
C ASN A 7 8.35 -11.43 6.04
N ALA A 8 8.92 -12.59 6.35
CA ALA A 8 10.04 -12.70 7.29
C ALA A 8 11.27 -11.96 6.78
N GLN A 9 11.58 -12.07 5.49
CA GLN A 9 12.70 -11.35 4.87
C GLN A 9 12.49 -9.84 4.94
N ILE A 10 11.29 -9.37 4.66
CA ILE A 10 10.96 -7.94 4.72
C ILE A 10 11.08 -7.41 6.16
N TYR A 11 10.58 -8.19 7.12
CA TYR A 11 10.59 -7.81 8.53
C TYR A 11 12.00 -7.48 9.04
N ILE A 12 13.02 -8.25 8.62
CA ILE A 12 14.42 -8.09 9.05
C ILE A 12 15.30 -7.39 8.01
N CYS A 13 14.71 -6.80 6.97
CA CYS A 13 15.45 -6.26 5.83
C CYS A 13 16.39 -5.11 6.22
N LYS A 14 17.61 -5.13 5.69
CA LYS A 14 18.64 -4.10 5.88
C LYS A 14 19.22 -3.60 4.56
N LYS A 15 18.44 -3.66 3.47
CA LYS A 15 18.94 -3.34 2.13
C LYS A 15 19.09 -1.86 1.84
N CYS A 16 18.49 -0.99 2.65
CA CYS A 16 18.69 0.46 2.54
C CYS A 16 18.88 1.05 3.93
N ARG A 17 19.15 2.36 3.99
CA ARG A 17 19.46 3.04 5.28
C ARG A 17 18.29 3.13 6.24
N LEU A 18 17.06 2.93 5.75
CA LEU A 18 15.85 3.17 6.57
C LEU A 18 15.71 2.21 7.74
N TRP A 19 16.28 1.01 7.66
CA TRP A 19 16.18 0.03 8.76
C TRP A 19 16.77 0.56 10.06
N GLN A 20 17.74 1.48 9.99
CA GLN A 20 18.43 1.99 11.18
C GLN A 20 17.51 2.81 12.07
N GLY A 21 16.52 3.48 11.49
CA GLY A 21 15.56 4.30 12.25
C GLY A 21 14.19 3.64 12.42
N ALA A 22 14.05 2.39 12.01
CA ALA A 22 12.78 1.66 12.05
C ALA A 22 12.88 0.49 13.02
N LYS A 23 11.74 0.07 13.58
CA LYS A 23 11.70 -1.11 14.44
C LYS A 23 11.83 -2.40 13.62
N HIS A 24 11.22 -2.43 12.44
CA HIS A 24 11.26 -3.57 11.51
C HIS A 24 10.67 -3.13 10.18
N GLY A 25 10.77 -3.98 9.17
CA GLY A 25 10.03 -3.80 7.93
C GLY A 25 8.56 -4.16 8.12
N VAL A 26 7.69 -3.53 7.32
CA VAL A 26 6.24 -3.78 7.34
C VAL A 26 5.85 -4.37 6.00
N PRO A 27 5.61 -5.69 5.93
CA PRO A 27 5.39 -6.36 4.63
C PRO A 27 4.09 -5.98 3.94
N GLY A 28 3.05 -5.79 4.70
CA GLY A 28 1.69 -5.67 4.18
C GLY A 28 0.83 -6.81 4.70
N GLU A 29 -0.45 -6.79 4.34
CA GLU A 29 -1.37 -7.85 4.78
C GLU A 29 -2.55 -7.98 3.84
N GLY A 30 -3.18 -9.15 3.87
CA GLY A 30 -4.38 -9.46 3.11
C GLY A 30 -4.32 -10.86 2.54
N PRO A 31 -5.42 -11.30 1.91
CA PRO A 31 -5.47 -12.62 1.30
C PRO A 31 -4.44 -12.78 0.19
N SER A 32 -3.81 -13.94 0.10
CA SER A 32 -2.83 -14.24 -0.93
C SER A 32 -3.44 -14.35 -2.33
N ASN A 33 -4.76 -14.36 -2.43
CA ASN A 33 -5.49 -14.39 -3.70
C ASN A 33 -6.41 -13.18 -3.86
N ALA A 34 -6.08 -12.07 -3.22
CA ALA A 34 -6.89 -10.84 -3.31
C ALA A 34 -7.00 -10.37 -4.76
N LYS A 35 -8.18 -9.94 -5.16
CA LYS A 35 -8.42 -9.38 -6.51
C LYS A 35 -7.88 -7.96 -6.64
N VAL A 36 -7.76 -7.25 -5.52
CA VAL A 36 -7.33 -5.86 -5.47
C VAL A 36 -6.15 -5.72 -4.52
N MET A 37 -5.12 -5.04 -4.98
CA MET A 37 -3.96 -4.69 -4.15
C MET A 37 -3.86 -3.17 -4.06
N PHE A 38 -3.75 -2.66 -2.85
CA PHE A 38 -3.50 -1.24 -2.60
C PHE A 38 -2.02 -1.04 -2.29
N VAL A 39 -1.41 -0.07 -2.94
CA VAL A 39 0.00 0.25 -2.75
C VAL A 39 0.13 1.71 -2.36
N GLY A 40 0.64 1.96 -1.17
CA GLY A 40 0.95 3.30 -0.67
C GLY A 40 2.43 3.61 -0.72
N GLN A 41 2.85 4.65 -0.01
CA GLN A 41 4.22 5.13 0.00
C GLN A 41 5.12 4.33 0.93
N ASN A 42 4.92 4.45 2.22
CA ASN A 42 5.70 3.76 3.25
C ASN A 42 4.99 3.82 4.59
N PRO A 43 5.38 2.97 5.56
CA PRO A 43 4.76 2.97 6.89
C PRO A 43 4.99 4.29 7.62
N GLY A 44 4.00 4.67 8.43
CA GLY A 44 4.15 5.73 9.41
C GLY A 44 4.57 5.17 10.77
N ALA A 45 4.52 6.01 11.82
CA ALA A 45 4.95 5.63 13.16
C ALA A 45 4.11 4.51 13.76
N ASP A 46 2.78 4.57 13.57
CA ASP A 46 1.89 3.53 14.11
C ASP A 46 2.13 2.19 13.43
N GLU A 47 2.31 2.22 12.12
CA GLU A 47 2.61 1.02 11.33
C GLU A 47 3.95 0.41 11.73
N ASP A 48 4.97 1.25 11.94
CA ASP A 48 6.28 0.80 12.41
C ASP A 48 6.18 0.11 13.77
N GLU A 49 5.36 0.66 14.67
CA GLU A 49 5.17 0.11 16.01
C GLU A 49 4.52 -1.27 15.97
N LEU A 50 3.47 -1.43 15.17
CA LEU A 50 2.63 -2.64 15.18
C LEU A 50 2.94 -3.63 14.07
N GLY A 51 3.76 -3.24 13.09
CA GLY A 51 4.13 -4.14 11.98
C GLY A 51 3.01 -4.36 10.96
N ARG A 52 2.01 -3.48 10.92
CA ARG A 52 0.87 -3.61 10.02
C ARG A 52 0.71 -2.36 9.15
N PRO A 53 0.31 -2.51 7.87
CA PRO A 53 0.14 -1.37 6.97
C PRO A 53 -1.18 -0.64 7.23
N PHE A 54 -1.18 0.67 7.03
CA PHE A 54 -2.39 1.49 7.01
C PHE A 54 -3.31 1.27 8.22
N ILE A 55 -2.76 1.39 9.43
CA ILE A 55 -3.51 1.25 10.68
C ILE A 55 -3.56 2.54 11.51
N GLY A 56 -2.78 3.56 11.12
CA GLY A 56 -2.84 4.88 11.73
C GLY A 56 -4.04 5.69 11.23
N ARG A 57 -4.03 7.00 11.42
CA ARG A 57 -5.16 7.86 11.07
C ARG A 57 -5.55 7.75 9.60
N ALA A 58 -4.57 7.84 8.70
CA ALA A 58 -4.84 7.73 7.26
C ALA A 58 -5.36 6.33 6.90
N GLY A 59 -4.80 5.30 7.52
CA GLY A 59 -5.23 3.92 7.31
C GLY A 59 -6.65 3.67 7.78
N LYS A 60 -7.01 4.19 8.94
CA LYS A 60 -8.39 4.09 9.46
C LYS A 60 -9.37 4.82 8.54
N TYR A 61 -8.98 5.98 8.04
CA TYR A 61 -9.79 6.73 7.09
C TYR A 61 -10.01 5.95 5.80
N LEU A 62 -8.95 5.35 5.26
CA LEU A 62 -9.04 4.50 4.08
C LEU A 62 -10.00 3.32 4.33
N THR A 63 -9.80 2.59 5.41
CA THR A 63 -10.61 1.42 5.75
C THR A 63 -12.09 1.79 5.87
N LYS A 64 -12.38 2.90 6.55
CA LYS A 64 -13.76 3.40 6.74
C LYS A 64 -14.40 3.76 5.40
N THR A 65 -13.66 4.50 4.56
CA THR A 65 -14.20 4.93 3.26
C THR A 65 -14.46 3.73 2.35
N LEU A 66 -13.52 2.77 2.31
CA LEU A 66 -13.70 1.55 1.52
C LEU A 66 -14.98 0.81 1.95
N LEU A 67 -15.18 0.68 3.24
CA LEU A 67 -16.37 -0.02 3.77
C LEU A 67 -17.67 0.68 3.39
N GLU A 68 -17.68 2.02 3.37
CA GLU A 68 -18.85 2.79 2.95
C GLU A 68 -19.26 2.45 1.50
N TYR A 69 -18.31 2.03 0.67
CA TYR A 69 -18.57 1.64 -0.72
C TYR A 69 -18.57 0.12 -0.93
N GLY A 70 -18.67 -0.65 0.17
CA GLY A 70 -18.81 -2.10 0.11
C GLY A 70 -17.51 -2.87 -0.10
N ILE A 71 -16.35 -2.22 0.08
CA ILE A 71 -15.06 -2.88 -0.03
C ILE A 71 -14.52 -3.14 1.38
N LYS A 72 -14.41 -4.42 1.75
CA LYS A 72 -13.94 -4.81 3.07
C LYS A 72 -12.42 -4.92 3.10
N ARG A 73 -11.80 -4.38 4.14
CA ARG A 73 -10.35 -4.42 4.27
C ARG A 73 -9.78 -5.84 4.23
N GLU A 74 -10.48 -6.80 4.83
CA GLU A 74 -10.04 -8.20 4.87
C GLU A 74 -10.09 -8.91 3.51
N GLU A 75 -10.67 -8.28 2.50
CA GLU A 75 -10.75 -8.84 1.14
C GLU A 75 -9.66 -8.30 0.21
N ILE A 76 -8.91 -7.28 0.63
CA ILE A 76 -7.87 -6.66 -0.19
C ILE A 76 -6.49 -6.96 0.36
N PHE A 77 -5.48 -6.90 -0.50
CA PHE A 77 -4.09 -6.93 -0.07
C PHE A 77 -3.58 -5.49 -0.05
N ILE A 78 -2.98 -5.09 1.07
CA ILE A 78 -2.55 -3.71 1.25
C ILE A 78 -1.08 -3.67 1.66
N THR A 79 -0.29 -2.85 0.97
CA THR A 79 1.14 -2.73 1.20
C THR A 79 1.63 -1.35 0.78
N ASN A 80 2.93 -1.16 0.79
CA ASN A 80 3.61 0.09 0.39
C ASN A 80 4.78 -0.22 -0.54
N ILE A 81 5.21 0.75 -1.34
CA ILE A 81 6.40 0.59 -2.20
C ILE A 81 7.68 0.49 -1.38
N VAL A 82 7.72 1.14 -0.21
CA VAL A 82 8.85 1.07 0.73
C VAL A 82 8.34 0.46 2.03
N LYS A 83 9.12 -0.46 2.60
CA LYS A 83 8.67 -1.30 3.73
C LYS A 83 9.05 -0.75 5.10
N HIS A 84 9.78 0.36 5.16
CA HIS A 84 10.22 0.95 6.42
C HIS A 84 9.71 2.38 6.58
N VAL A 85 9.45 2.77 7.83
CA VAL A 85 9.19 4.16 8.18
C VAL A 85 10.42 5.00 7.84
N SER A 86 10.21 6.24 7.40
CA SER A 86 11.30 7.17 7.08
C SER A 86 11.48 8.19 8.21
N PRO A 87 12.71 8.73 8.39
CA PRO A 87 12.95 9.75 9.40
C PRO A 87 12.02 10.94 9.21
N GLN A 88 11.35 11.36 10.30
CA GLN A 88 10.45 12.52 10.31
C GLN A 88 9.34 12.43 9.24
N ASN A 89 8.97 11.21 8.85
CA ASN A 89 7.94 10.93 7.84
C ASN A 89 8.24 11.57 6.48
N ARG A 90 9.53 11.77 6.15
CA ARG A 90 9.88 12.30 4.83
C ARG A 90 9.56 11.28 3.74
N LYS A 91 9.37 11.79 2.53
CA LYS A 91 9.17 10.94 1.36
C LYS A 91 10.42 10.07 1.12
N PRO A 92 10.28 8.79 0.83
CA PRO A 92 11.42 7.94 0.44
C PRO A 92 12.11 8.48 -0.79
N ILE A 93 13.44 8.39 -0.81
CA ILE A 93 14.26 8.83 -1.95
C ILE A 93 14.47 7.65 -2.92
N ASP A 94 14.97 7.96 -4.12
CA ASP A 94 15.00 7.00 -5.23
C ASP A 94 15.76 5.71 -4.93
N ASP A 95 16.90 5.79 -4.26
CA ASP A 95 17.67 4.58 -3.94
C ASP A 95 16.97 3.68 -2.92
N GLU A 96 16.22 4.29 -1.99
CA GLU A 96 15.41 3.54 -1.02
C GLU A 96 14.27 2.81 -1.73
N VAL A 97 13.62 3.49 -2.66
CA VAL A 97 12.55 2.88 -3.48
C VAL A 97 13.12 1.72 -4.29
N ARG A 98 14.24 1.93 -5.00
CA ARG A 98 14.86 0.89 -5.82
C ARG A 98 15.22 -0.34 -5.01
N ALA A 99 15.73 -0.15 -3.79
CA ALA A 99 16.11 -1.27 -2.92
C ALA A 99 14.89 -2.10 -2.49
N CYS A 100 13.73 -1.47 -2.38
CA CYS A 100 12.51 -2.10 -1.89
C CYS A 100 11.62 -2.68 -3.00
N LEU A 101 11.66 -2.14 -4.22
CA LEU A 101 10.77 -2.56 -5.31
C LEU A 101 10.77 -4.07 -5.59
N PRO A 102 11.90 -4.79 -5.51
CA PRO A 102 11.86 -6.24 -5.72
C PRO A 102 10.90 -6.97 -4.79
N TYR A 103 10.76 -6.52 -3.56
CA TYR A 103 9.77 -7.11 -2.63
C TYR A 103 8.35 -6.92 -3.14
N LEU A 104 8.02 -5.70 -3.60
CA LEU A 104 6.70 -5.40 -4.13
C LEU A 104 6.39 -6.24 -5.37
N VAL A 105 7.35 -6.35 -6.30
CA VAL A 105 7.20 -7.18 -7.50
C VAL A 105 6.91 -8.63 -7.11
N THR A 106 7.64 -9.16 -6.11
CA THR A 106 7.41 -10.51 -5.63
C THR A 106 6.02 -10.66 -5.01
N GLN A 107 5.58 -9.68 -4.23
CA GLN A 107 4.22 -9.68 -3.67
C GLN A 107 3.16 -9.70 -4.78
N ILE A 108 3.33 -8.90 -5.82
CA ILE A 108 2.39 -8.86 -6.95
C ILE A 108 2.35 -10.23 -7.65
N LYS A 109 3.51 -10.86 -7.82
CA LYS A 109 3.58 -12.20 -8.45
C LYS A 109 2.90 -13.28 -7.61
N PHE A 110 2.95 -13.17 -6.29
CA PHE A 110 2.25 -14.10 -5.39
C PHE A 110 0.73 -13.88 -5.42
N VAL A 111 0.31 -12.63 -5.27
CA VAL A 111 -1.11 -12.30 -5.12
C VAL A 111 -1.84 -12.37 -6.47
N LYS A 112 -1.20 -11.93 -7.54
CA LYS A 112 -1.78 -11.85 -8.89
C LYS A 112 -3.11 -11.09 -8.90
N PRO A 113 -3.12 -9.85 -8.41
CA PRO A 113 -4.37 -9.09 -8.36
C PRO A 113 -4.84 -8.75 -9.79
N LYS A 114 -6.12 -8.49 -9.95
CA LYS A 114 -6.66 -7.96 -11.20
C LYS A 114 -6.44 -6.46 -11.32
N ILE A 115 -6.51 -5.77 -10.19
CA ILE A 115 -6.37 -4.31 -10.12
C ILE A 115 -5.38 -3.96 -9.02
N ILE A 116 -4.45 -3.05 -9.35
CA ILE A 116 -3.58 -2.42 -8.35
C ILE A 116 -4.00 -0.97 -8.22
N VAL A 117 -4.31 -0.55 -7.01
CA VAL A 117 -4.68 0.81 -6.66
C VAL A 117 -3.45 1.53 -6.12
N LEU A 118 -3.01 2.58 -6.80
CA LEU A 118 -1.83 3.36 -6.43
C LEU A 118 -2.28 4.57 -5.62
N LEU A 119 -1.94 4.56 -4.33
CA LEU A 119 -2.32 5.62 -3.40
C LEU A 119 -1.23 6.70 -3.34
N GLY A 120 -1.49 7.81 -4.00
CA GLY A 120 -0.58 8.95 -4.02
C GLY A 120 0.52 8.83 -5.07
N ALA A 121 1.32 9.91 -5.18
CA ALA A 121 2.30 10.04 -6.26
C ALA A 121 3.45 9.03 -6.17
N SER A 122 3.94 8.75 -4.96
CA SER A 122 5.07 7.83 -4.79
C SER A 122 4.76 6.42 -5.27
N ALA A 123 3.51 5.99 -5.11
CA ALA A 123 3.08 4.66 -5.54
C ALA A 123 3.12 4.48 -7.06
N LYS A 124 3.18 5.57 -7.84
CA LYS A 124 3.32 5.50 -9.30
C LYS A 124 4.60 4.81 -9.75
N LYS A 125 5.59 4.69 -8.88
CA LYS A 125 6.84 3.98 -9.16
C LYS A 125 6.66 2.46 -9.17
N THR A 126 5.48 1.96 -8.80
CA THR A 126 5.17 0.52 -8.91
C THR A 126 5.35 0.06 -10.35
N PRO A 127 6.15 -0.99 -10.59
CA PRO A 127 6.33 -1.50 -11.95
C PRO A 127 5.01 -1.99 -12.56
N ARG A 128 4.84 -1.73 -13.86
CA ARG A 128 3.65 -2.17 -14.59
C ARG A 128 3.85 -3.60 -15.07
N ILE A 129 3.00 -4.50 -14.60
CA ILE A 129 3.04 -5.90 -15.01
C ILE A 129 1.88 -6.13 -15.98
N GLU A 130 2.19 -6.75 -17.13
CA GLU A 130 1.20 -7.02 -18.15
C GLU A 130 0.05 -7.89 -17.61
N GLY A 131 -1.16 -7.55 -18.00
CA GLY A 131 -2.36 -8.28 -17.56
C GLY A 131 -2.98 -7.75 -16.28
N ILE A 132 -2.35 -6.77 -15.63
CA ILE A 132 -2.87 -6.15 -14.42
C ILE A 132 -3.31 -4.71 -14.74
N GLU A 133 -4.49 -4.35 -14.27
CA GLU A 133 -5.03 -3.00 -14.40
C GLU A 133 -4.50 -2.13 -13.24
N TYR A 134 -4.12 -0.89 -13.54
CA TYR A 134 -3.62 0.05 -12.53
C TYR A 134 -4.53 1.28 -12.50
N THR A 135 -4.86 1.74 -11.30
CA THR A 135 -5.64 2.97 -11.13
C THR A 135 -4.99 3.84 -10.07
N GLN A 136 -4.97 5.14 -10.32
CA GLN A 136 -4.41 6.13 -9.40
C GLN A 136 -5.50 6.69 -8.51
N VAL A 137 -5.26 6.69 -7.21
CA VAL A 137 -6.18 7.25 -6.21
C VAL A 137 -5.41 8.21 -5.32
N ILE A 138 -6.05 9.29 -4.93
CA ILE A 138 -5.48 10.26 -3.99
C ILE A 138 -5.10 9.56 -2.69
N HIS A 139 -3.94 9.92 -2.12
CA HIS A 139 -3.53 9.34 -0.85
C HIS A 139 -4.53 9.74 0.25
N PRO A 140 -4.91 8.80 1.13
CA PRO A 140 -5.87 9.09 2.22
C PRO A 140 -5.47 10.28 3.09
N SER A 141 -4.17 10.50 3.32
CA SER A 141 -3.72 11.64 4.12
C SER A 141 -4.07 12.98 3.49
N ALA A 142 -3.99 13.09 2.15
CA ALA A 142 -4.41 14.31 1.44
C ALA A 142 -5.92 14.49 1.50
N ALA A 143 -6.68 13.39 1.39
CA ALA A 143 -8.14 13.42 1.49
C ALA A 143 -8.59 13.91 2.86
N MET A 144 -7.88 13.53 3.93
CA MET A 144 -8.19 13.99 5.28
C MET A 144 -7.93 15.47 5.47
N ARG A 145 -6.93 16.01 4.76
CA ARG A 145 -6.45 17.38 4.96
C ARG A 145 -7.23 18.42 4.14
N PHE A 146 -7.63 18.09 2.90
CA PHE A 146 -8.21 19.04 1.94
C PHE A 146 -9.59 18.59 1.47
N THR A 147 -10.59 19.48 1.58
CA THR A 147 -11.98 19.17 1.21
C THR A 147 -12.11 18.73 -0.25
N LYS A 148 -11.45 19.43 -1.18
CA LYS A 148 -11.50 19.08 -2.61
C LYS A 148 -10.89 17.70 -2.87
N MET A 149 -9.80 17.37 -2.16
CA MET A 149 -9.17 16.07 -2.27
C MET A 149 -10.05 14.97 -1.70
N ARG A 150 -10.79 15.27 -0.62
CA ARG A 150 -11.73 14.34 -0.02
C ARG A 150 -12.85 13.94 -0.99
N GLU A 151 -13.44 14.93 -1.66
CA GLU A 151 -14.50 14.68 -2.64
C GLU A 151 -13.99 13.82 -3.79
N LYS A 152 -12.81 14.17 -4.32
CA LYS A 152 -12.20 13.41 -5.41
C LYS A 152 -11.83 11.99 -4.97
N PHE A 153 -11.29 11.83 -3.78
CA PHE A 153 -10.97 10.53 -3.20
C PHE A 153 -12.21 9.65 -3.14
N ARG A 154 -13.33 10.18 -2.63
CA ARG A 154 -14.58 9.44 -2.53
C ARG A 154 -15.09 9.02 -3.90
N GLN A 155 -15.01 9.90 -4.90
CA GLN A 155 -15.40 9.59 -6.28
C GLN A 155 -14.53 8.46 -6.84
N GLN A 156 -13.22 8.51 -6.59
CA GLN A 156 -12.30 7.47 -7.07
C GLN A 156 -12.60 6.12 -6.42
N ILE A 157 -12.91 6.10 -5.13
CA ILE A 157 -13.28 4.85 -4.44
C ILE A 157 -14.61 4.32 -4.95
N ALA A 158 -15.59 5.21 -5.20
CA ALA A 158 -16.88 4.81 -5.77
C ALA A 158 -16.71 4.17 -7.14
N GLU A 159 -15.87 4.74 -8.01
CA GLU A 159 -15.57 4.17 -9.33
C GLU A 159 -14.90 2.80 -9.21
N LEU A 160 -13.96 2.67 -8.27
CA LEU A 160 -13.30 1.39 -8.00
C LEU A 160 -14.33 0.35 -7.59
N ALA A 161 -15.23 0.69 -6.68
CA ALA A 161 -16.29 -0.22 -6.22
C ALA A 161 -17.17 -0.69 -7.38
N ASN A 162 -17.55 0.24 -8.28
CA ASN A 162 -18.33 -0.11 -9.47
C ASN A 162 -17.58 -1.08 -10.37
N ARG A 163 -16.29 -0.85 -10.61
CA ARG A 163 -15.46 -1.73 -11.44
C ARG A 163 -15.35 -3.12 -10.83
N LEU A 164 -15.26 -3.23 -9.52
CA LEU A 164 -15.16 -4.52 -8.84
C LEU A 164 -16.46 -5.30 -8.93
N GLN A 165 -17.60 -4.65 -8.96
CA GLN A 165 -18.90 -5.31 -9.12
C GLN A 165 -19.13 -5.83 -10.54
N GLN A 166 -18.48 -5.25 -11.54
CA GLN A 166 -18.60 -5.66 -12.95
C GLN A 166 -17.74 -6.86 -13.31
N ASN A 167 -16.83 -7.25 -12.43
CA ASN A 167 -15.94 -8.39 -12.64
C ASN A 167 -16.43 -9.61 -11.80
#